data_447eaabfa611501e255a8e77cdefb03f
#
_entry.id   447eaabfa611501e255a8e77cdefb03f
#
_cell.length_a   1.000
_cell.length_b   1.000
_cell.length_c   1.000
_cell.angle_alpha   90.00
_cell.angle_beta   90.00
_cell.angle_gamma   90.00
#
_symmetry.space_group_name_H-M   'P 1'
#
loop_
_entity.id
_entity.type
_entity.pdbx_description
1 polymer ?
#
loop_
_entity_poly.entity_id
_entity_poly.type
_entity_poly.pdbx_seq_one_letter_code
_entity_poly.pdbx_strand_id
1 'polypeptide(L)'
;DDVESIRKKLQIEKWLVFGGSWGRTLALAYAQKYPEHVTELVLRGIFMLREKELKWFYQYGASEIYPEAWQGFIDEILEEERFDLIDAYRKIFNGEDKEKKLSAAKAWSKWEASASFINHNPSAVKDSVNAEFALAFALIENHYFVNKGFLDYENQLIDNIDPIRHIPAVIIQGRYDVVCPSTTAYELYSKWPEAELKIAPFSGQSAFEKEITELLIKATDTFSKS
;
A
#
# COMPACT_ATOMS: atom_id res chain seq x y z
N ASP A 1 15.62 8.34 0.60
CA ASP A 1 17.11 8.36 0.75
C ASP A 1 17.64 7.02 1.29
N ASP A 2 16.94 6.32 2.19
CA ASP A 2 17.43 5.07 2.79
C ASP A 2 17.62 3.95 1.77
N VAL A 3 16.67 3.79 0.83
CA VAL A 3 16.78 2.82 -0.29
C VAL A 3 18.06 3.09 -1.10
N GLU A 4 18.35 4.36 -1.41
CA GLU A 4 19.57 4.76 -2.12
C GLU A 4 20.84 4.51 -1.30
N SER A 5 20.78 4.72 0.02
CA SER A 5 21.89 4.40 0.92
C SER A 5 22.20 2.90 0.96
N ILE A 6 21.15 2.06 0.94
CA ILE A 6 21.29 0.60 0.85
C ILE A 6 21.92 0.20 -0.49
N ARG A 7 21.43 0.74 -1.62
CA ARG A 7 22.00 0.47 -2.94
C ARG A 7 23.50 0.77 -2.99
N LYS A 8 23.89 1.96 -2.51
CA LYS A 8 25.30 2.39 -2.44
C LYS A 8 26.14 1.47 -1.56
N LYS A 9 25.63 1.12 -0.38
CA LYS A 9 26.32 0.20 0.55
C LYS A 9 26.57 -1.18 -0.05
N LEU A 10 25.61 -1.66 -0.87
CA LEU A 10 25.70 -2.95 -1.58
C LEU A 10 26.51 -2.84 -2.89
N GLN A 11 26.98 -1.64 -3.27
CA GLN A 11 27.70 -1.36 -4.52
C GLN A 11 26.94 -1.82 -5.78
N ILE A 12 25.61 -1.74 -5.75
CA ILE A 12 24.75 -2.05 -6.88
C ILE A 12 24.63 -0.79 -7.74
N GLU A 13 24.96 -0.90 -9.02
CA GLU A 13 24.86 0.24 -9.96
C GLU A 13 23.42 0.58 -10.26
N LYS A 14 22.64 -0.41 -10.67
CA LYS A 14 21.20 -0.31 -10.95
C LYS A 14 20.49 -1.56 -10.49
N TRP A 15 19.22 -1.46 -10.21
CA TRP A 15 18.39 -2.60 -9.81
C TRP A 15 16.95 -2.50 -10.29
N LEU A 16 16.30 -3.63 -10.42
CA LEU A 16 14.86 -3.72 -10.52
C LEU A 16 14.24 -3.31 -9.17
N VAL A 17 13.22 -2.45 -9.22
CA VAL A 17 12.47 -2.04 -8.04
C VAL A 17 11.09 -2.70 -8.05
N PHE A 18 10.83 -3.48 -6.99
CA PHE A 18 9.56 -4.19 -6.80
C PHE A 18 8.82 -3.61 -5.59
N GLY A 19 7.57 -3.19 -5.77
CA GLY A 19 6.79 -2.62 -4.68
C GLY A 19 5.31 -2.96 -4.76
N GLY A 20 4.72 -3.29 -3.60
CA GLY A 20 3.29 -3.49 -3.46
C GLY A 20 2.71 -2.66 -2.30
N SER A 21 1.48 -2.18 -2.44
CA SER A 21 0.81 -1.33 -1.45
C SER A 21 1.69 -0.11 -1.07
N TRP A 22 2.00 0.13 0.19
CA TRP A 22 2.94 1.18 0.60
C TRP A 22 4.31 1.07 -0.09
N GLY A 23 4.82 -0.15 -0.27
CA GLY A 23 6.12 -0.37 -0.94
C GLY A 23 6.18 0.16 -2.37
N ARG A 24 5.05 0.23 -3.08
CA ARG A 24 4.97 0.83 -4.40
C ARG A 24 4.94 2.37 -4.35
N THR A 25 4.30 2.99 -3.35
CA THR A 25 4.39 4.43 -3.10
C THR A 25 5.86 4.82 -2.96
N LEU A 26 6.60 4.05 -2.16
CA LEU A 26 8.04 4.21 -1.98
C LEU A 26 8.83 3.93 -3.27
N ALA A 27 8.46 2.90 -4.04
CA ALA A 27 9.10 2.55 -5.31
C ALA A 27 8.97 3.68 -6.34
N LEU A 28 7.79 4.29 -6.48
CA LEU A 28 7.57 5.43 -7.37
C LEU A 28 8.38 6.65 -6.91
N ALA A 29 8.32 7.01 -5.62
CA ALA A 29 9.09 8.12 -5.07
C ALA A 29 10.61 7.93 -5.26
N TYR A 30 11.10 6.70 -5.09
CA TYR A 30 12.50 6.35 -5.32
C TYR A 30 12.87 6.46 -6.80
N ALA A 31 12.08 5.86 -7.69
CA ALA A 31 12.36 5.88 -9.12
C ALA A 31 12.33 7.31 -9.70
N GLN A 32 11.38 8.14 -9.24
CA GLN A 32 11.28 9.55 -9.65
C GLN A 32 12.48 10.39 -9.19
N LYS A 33 13.04 10.05 -8.02
CA LYS A 33 14.22 10.76 -7.47
C LYS A 33 15.56 10.27 -8.04
N TYR A 34 15.64 8.98 -8.38
CA TYR A 34 16.87 8.31 -8.84
C TYR A 34 16.61 7.44 -10.09
N PRO A 35 16.04 8.00 -11.17
CA PRO A 35 15.67 7.22 -12.35
C PRO A 35 16.84 6.50 -13.02
N GLU A 36 18.05 7.05 -12.90
CA GLU A 36 19.28 6.47 -13.45
C GLU A 36 19.71 5.18 -12.74
N HIS A 37 19.17 4.89 -11.56
CA HIS A 37 19.50 3.71 -10.76
C HIS A 37 18.43 2.61 -10.79
N VAL A 38 17.38 2.80 -11.59
CA VAL A 38 16.29 1.83 -11.75
C VAL A 38 16.34 1.23 -13.15
N THR A 39 16.42 -0.09 -13.22
CA THR A 39 16.39 -0.83 -14.50
C THR A 39 14.94 -1.10 -14.93
N GLU A 40 14.10 -1.60 -14.03
CA GLU A 40 12.70 -1.95 -14.26
C GLU A 40 11.86 -1.68 -13.01
N LEU A 41 10.54 -1.60 -13.20
CA LEU A 41 9.56 -1.44 -12.13
C LEU A 41 8.49 -2.54 -12.19
N VAL A 42 8.28 -3.21 -11.05
CA VAL A 42 7.13 -4.10 -10.85
C VAL A 42 6.29 -3.56 -9.71
N LEU A 43 5.10 -3.06 -10.04
CA LEU A 43 4.23 -2.33 -9.12
C LEU A 43 2.89 -3.07 -8.94
N ARG A 44 2.46 -3.31 -7.69
CA ARG A 44 1.22 -4.04 -7.40
C ARG A 44 0.33 -3.29 -6.42
N GLY A 45 -0.99 -3.33 -6.64
CA GLY A 45 -1.99 -2.74 -5.74
C GLY A 45 -1.77 -1.22 -5.57
N ILE A 46 -2.11 -0.42 -6.60
CA ILE A 46 -1.68 0.98 -6.70
C ILE A 46 -2.27 1.91 -5.64
N PHE A 47 -1.41 2.58 -4.85
CA PHE A 47 -1.72 3.53 -3.78
C PHE A 47 -0.80 4.76 -3.87
N MET A 48 -1.36 5.94 -4.03
CA MET A 48 -0.63 7.21 -4.20
C MET A 48 -0.62 8.06 -2.92
N LEU A 49 -1.19 7.54 -1.83
CA LEU A 49 -1.32 8.23 -0.55
C LEU A 49 -2.14 9.54 -0.63
N ARG A 50 -3.08 9.60 -1.56
CA ARG A 50 -3.98 10.75 -1.67
C ARG A 50 -5.08 10.68 -0.62
N GLU A 51 -5.60 11.84 -0.23
CA GLU A 51 -6.68 11.94 0.76
C GLU A 51 -7.90 11.09 0.39
N LYS A 52 -8.28 11.07 -0.90
CA LYS A 52 -9.39 10.24 -1.39
C LYS A 52 -9.18 8.74 -1.17
N GLU A 53 -7.93 8.27 -1.25
CA GLU A 53 -7.58 6.85 -1.07
C GLU A 53 -7.59 6.47 0.40
N LEU A 54 -7.04 7.36 1.26
CA LEU A 54 -7.10 7.19 2.70
C LEU A 54 -8.54 7.24 3.22
N LYS A 55 -9.35 8.19 2.76
CA LYS A 55 -10.78 8.28 3.13
C LYS A 55 -11.56 7.06 2.68
N TRP A 56 -11.31 6.56 1.47
CA TRP A 56 -11.96 5.35 0.98
C TRP A 56 -11.76 4.17 1.92
N PHE A 57 -10.54 3.96 2.40
CA PHE A 57 -10.24 2.77 3.17
C PHE A 57 -10.40 2.96 4.70
N TYR A 58 -10.03 4.13 5.23
CA TYR A 58 -10.00 4.38 6.68
C TYR A 58 -11.09 5.31 7.21
N GLN A 59 -12.00 5.80 6.37
CA GLN A 59 -13.07 6.67 6.84
C GLN A 59 -14.44 6.27 6.32
N TYR A 60 -14.58 6.07 5.01
CA TYR A 60 -15.86 5.72 4.39
C TYR A 60 -15.64 5.17 2.98
N GLY A 61 -16.26 4.05 2.69
CA GLY A 61 -16.22 3.39 1.37
C GLY A 61 -15.99 1.89 1.51
N ALA A 62 -14.78 1.43 1.85
CA ALA A 62 -14.50 0.01 2.10
C ALA A 62 -15.37 -0.57 3.24
N SER A 63 -15.78 0.25 4.18
CA SER A 63 -16.74 -0.08 5.25
C SER A 63 -18.08 -0.59 4.73
N GLU A 64 -18.53 -0.14 3.57
CA GLU A 64 -19.77 -0.58 2.93
C GLU A 64 -19.68 -2.02 2.40
N ILE A 65 -18.46 -2.51 2.17
CA ILE A 65 -18.19 -3.84 1.63
C ILE A 65 -17.88 -4.84 2.75
N TYR A 66 -17.23 -4.39 3.83
CA TYR A 66 -16.84 -5.22 4.99
C TYR A 66 -17.36 -4.63 6.32
N PRO A 67 -18.69 -4.46 6.50
CA PRO A 67 -19.24 -3.77 7.66
C PRO A 67 -18.93 -4.50 8.99
N GLU A 68 -18.86 -5.83 8.98
CA GLU A 68 -18.55 -6.63 10.17
C GLU A 68 -17.10 -6.47 10.63
N ALA A 69 -16.15 -6.35 9.70
CA ALA A 69 -14.74 -6.09 10.03
C ALA A 69 -14.54 -4.62 10.43
N TRP A 70 -15.27 -3.71 9.77
CA TRP A 70 -15.27 -2.28 10.07
C TRP A 70 -15.71 -1.97 11.50
N GLN A 71 -16.72 -2.68 12.01
CA GLN A 71 -17.21 -2.45 13.37
C GLN A 71 -16.07 -2.60 14.39
N GLY A 72 -15.26 -3.66 14.29
CA GLY A 72 -14.12 -3.85 15.17
C GLY A 72 -13.03 -2.78 15.05
N PHE A 73 -12.94 -2.12 13.90
CA PHE A 73 -12.02 -1.00 13.69
C PHE A 73 -12.52 0.27 14.38
N ILE A 74 -13.78 0.65 14.20
CA ILE A 74 -14.34 1.87 14.80
C ILE A 74 -14.60 1.77 16.30
N ASP A 75 -14.78 0.58 16.86
CA ASP A 75 -15.06 0.37 18.30
C ASP A 75 -13.89 0.79 19.20
N GLU A 76 -12.68 0.89 18.65
CA GLU A 76 -11.52 1.42 19.38
C GLU A 76 -11.58 2.93 19.59
N ILE A 77 -12.43 3.67 18.84
CA ILE A 77 -12.51 5.12 18.79
C ILE A 77 -13.80 5.62 19.37
N LEU A 78 -13.73 6.61 20.26
CA LEU A 78 -14.90 7.29 20.80
C LEU A 78 -15.72 7.92 19.68
N GLU A 79 -17.05 7.88 19.81
CA GLU A 79 -17.97 8.31 18.74
C GLU A 79 -17.70 9.75 18.28
N GLU A 80 -17.44 10.64 19.21
CA GLU A 80 -17.12 12.05 18.97
C GLU A 80 -15.78 12.29 18.26
N GLU A 81 -14.90 11.27 18.18
CA GLU A 81 -13.61 11.35 17.48
C GLU A 81 -13.62 10.65 16.12
N ARG A 82 -14.72 10.00 15.72
CA ARG A 82 -14.83 9.21 14.48
C ARG A 82 -14.87 10.04 13.19
N PHE A 83 -14.87 11.35 13.29
CA PHE A 83 -14.84 12.24 12.12
C PHE A 83 -13.50 12.22 11.36
N ASP A 84 -12.39 11.80 12.03
CA ASP A 84 -11.08 11.56 11.43
C ASP A 84 -10.42 10.37 12.14
N LEU A 85 -10.66 9.16 11.61
CA LEU A 85 -10.20 7.93 12.24
C LEU A 85 -8.68 7.79 12.23
N ILE A 86 -7.99 8.27 11.19
CA ILE A 86 -6.52 8.22 11.12
C ILE A 86 -5.91 9.08 12.25
N ASP A 87 -6.44 10.29 12.47
CA ASP A 87 -5.95 11.16 13.56
C ASP A 87 -6.37 10.63 14.94
N ALA A 88 -7.57 10.07 15.07
CA ALA A 88 -8.02 9.44 16.32
C ALA A 88 -7.12 8.25 16.72
N TYR A 89 -6.77 7.39 15.77
CA TYR A 89 -5.80 6.32 15.99
C TYR A 89 -4.42 6.86 16.34
N ARG A 90 -3.97 7.95 15.71
CA ARG A 90 -2.70 8.61 16.03
C ARG A 90 -2.63 9.04 17.50
N LYS A 91 -3.72 9.59 18.04
CA LYS A 91 -3.77 9.98 19.46
C LYS A 91 -3.56 8.77 20.38
N ILE A 92 -4.20 7.63 20.07
CA ILE A 92 -4.00 6.40 20.83
C ILE A 92 -2.56 5.91 20.69
N PHE A 93 -1.99 5.90 19.50
CA PHE A 93 -0.63 5.43 19.24
C PHE A 93 0.45 6.29 19.91
N ASN A 94 0.18 7.58 20.14
CA ASN A 94 1.07 8.49 20.86
C ASN A 94 0.81 8.53 22.38
N GLY A 95 -0.29 7.92 22.84
CA GLY A 95 -0.65 7.85 24.26
C GLY A 95 0.33 6.98 25.09
N GLU A 96 0.16 7.00 26.41
CA GLU A 96 1.00 6.21 27.33
C GLU A 96 0.39 4.84 27.65
N ASP A 97 -0.91 4.65 27.42
CA ASP A 97 -1.64 3.40 27.67
C ASP A 97 -1.21 2.31 26.69
N LYS A 98 -0.38 1.39 27.15
CA LYS A 98 0.17 0.29 26.34
C LYS A 98 -0.89 -0.73 25.93
N GLU A 99 -1.89 -0.97 26.79
CA GLU A 99 -2.96 -1.94 26.50
C GLU A 99 -3.89 -1.38 25.44
N LYS A 100 -4.30 -0.12 25.56
CA LYS A 100 -5.12 0.56 24.55
C LYS A 100 -4.37 0.67 23.20
N LYS A 101 -3.09 0.99 23.23
CA LYS A 101 -2.24 1.05 22.03
C LYS A 101 -2.18 -0.31 21.31
N LEU A 102 -1.99 -1.39 22.06
CA LEU A 102 -1.93 -2.73 21.48
C LEU A 102 -3.30 -3.17 20.93
N SER A 103 -4.40 -2.87 21.64
CA SER A 103 -5.76 -3.15 21.18
C SER A 103 -6.02 -2.44 19.84
N ALA A 104 -5.77 -1.14 19.80
CA ALA A 104 -5.94 -0.32 18.60
C ALA A 104 -5.06 -0.81 17.42
N ALA A 105 -3.80 -1.19 17.69
CA ALA A 105 -2.92 -1.71 16.66
C ALA A 105 -3.42 -3.04 16.07
N LYS A 106 -3.97 -3.92 16.91
CA LYS A 106 -4.60 -5.17 16.45
C LYS A 106 -5.87 -4.91 15.64
N ALA A 107 -6.69 -3.94 16.02
CA ALA A 107 -7.90 -3.56 15.30
C ALA A 107 -7.55 -2.99 13.91
N TRP A 108 -6.55 -2.12 13.82
CA TRP A 108 -6.00 -1.58 12.58
C TRP A 108 -5.54 -2.70 11.64
N SER A 109 -4.64 -3.55 12.11
CA SER A 109 -4.06 -4.64 11.30
C SER A 109 -5.11 -5.68 10.89
N LYS A 110 -6.09 -5.96 11.77
CA LYS A 110 -7.21 -6.86 11.46
C LYS A 110 -8.10 -6.29 10.37
N TRP A 111 -8.40 -5.00 10.41
CA TRP A 111 -9.18 -4.33 9.37
C TRP A 111 -8.56 -4.53 7.99
N GLU A 112 -7.26 -4.25 7.84
CA GLU A 112 -6.56 -4.42 6.57
C GLU A 112 -6.50 -5.89 6.12
N ALA A 113 -6.16 -6.79 7.01
CA ALA A 113 -6.11 -8.21 6.67
C ALA A 113 -7.46 -8.76 6.22
N SER A 114 -8.56 -8.26 6.82
CA SER A 114 -9.92 -8.68 6.47
C SER A 114 -10.32 -8.28 5.04
N ALA A 115 -9.85 -7.12 4.57
CA ALA A 115 -10.18 -6.57 3.25
C ALA A 115 -9.17 -6.96 2.14
N SER A 116 -8.04 -7.59 2.49
CA SER A 116 -6.95 -7.84 1.56
C SER A 116 -7.15 -9.02 0.61
N PHE A 117 -8.12 -9.89 0.86
CA PHE A 117 -8.39 -11.09 0.06
C PHE A 117 -9.83 -11.10 -0.44
N ILE A 118 -10.05 -11.55 -1.67
CA ILE A 118 -11.41 -11.80 -2.18
C ILE A 118 -12.11 -12.87 -1.34
N ASN A 119 -11.44 -13.99 -1.10
CA ASN A 119 -11.94 -15.02 -0.23
C ASN A 119 -11.43 -14.78 1.19
N HIS A 120 -12.33 -14.78 2.16
CA HIS A 120 -11.96 -14.63 3.56
C HIS A 120 -10.81 -15.57 3.93
N ASN A 121 -9.74 -15.02 4.50
CA ASN A 121 -8.53 -15.75 4.89
C ASN A 121 -8.33 -15.69 6.42
N PRO A 122 -8.90 -16.64 7.19
CA PRO A 122 -8.81 -16.63 8.65
C PRO A 122 -7.38 -16.70 9.18
N SER A 123 -6.46 -17.36 8.45
CA SER A 123 -5.06 -17.45 8.85
C SER A 123 -4.38 -16.09 8.75
N ALA A 124 -4.55 -15.38 7.63
CA ALA A 124 -3.99 -14.04 7.45
C ALA A 124 -4.52 -13.07 8.52
N VAL A 125 -5.83 -13.12 8.83
CA VAL A 125 -6.44 -12.30 9.88
C VAL A 125 -5.86 -12.67 11.26
N LYS A 126 -5.68 -13.96 11.56
CA LYS A 126 -5.08 -14.42 12.83
C LYS A 126 -3.64 -13.94 12.95
N ASP A 127 -2.86 -14.05 11.90
CA ASP A 127 -1.44 -13.67 11.89
C ASP A 127 -1.28 -12.13 12.02
N SER A 128 -2.18 -11.36 11.44
CA SER A 128 -2.16 -9.89 11.50
C SER A 128 -2.35 -9.32 12.92
N VAL A 129 -2.97 -10.06 13.83
CA VAL A 129 -3.17 -9.63 15.22
C VAL A 129 -2.07 -10.10 16.17
N ASN A 130 -0.97 -10.68 15.68
CA ASN A 130 0.22 -10.90 16.47
C ASN A 130 0.69 -9.57 17.07
N ALA A 131 0.99 -9.53 18.37
CA ALA A 131 1.22 -8.29 19.09
C ALA A 131 2.40 -7.46 18.52
N GLU A 132 3.51 -8.11 18.24
CA GLU A 132 4.73 -7.46 17.74
C GLU A 132 4.49 -6.94 16.30
N PHE A 133 3.92 -7.79 15.45
CA PHE A 133 3.58 -7.42 14.07
C PHE A 133 2.58 -6.25 14.04
N ALA A 134 1.46 -6.37 14.76
CA ALA A 134 0.40 -5.37 14.74
C ALA A 134 0.88 -3.99 15.21
N LEU A 135 1.69 -3.97 16.29
CA LEU A 135 2.27 -2.70 16.78
C LEU A 135 3.19 -2.07 15.74
N ALA A 136 4.14 -2.82 15.19
CA ALA A 136 5.07 -2.29 14.21
C ALA A 136 4.32 -1.81 12.95
N PHE A 137 3.41 -2.62 12.44
CA PHE A 137 2.64 -2.33 11.24
C PHE A 137 1.78 -1.06 11.40
N ALA A 138 0.90 -1.02 12.40
CA ALA A 138 -0.05 0.07 12.57
C ALA A 138 0.64 1.41 12.92
N LEU A 139 1.69 1.39 13.78
CA LEU A 139 2.40 2.61 14.14
C LEU A 139 3.17 3.21 12.95
N ILE A 140 3.86 2.38 12.19
CA ILE A 140 4.63 2.84 11.02
C ILE A 140 3.66 3.40 9.97
N GLU A 141 2.60 2.68 9.66
CA GLU A 141 1.66 3.07 8.63
C GLU A 141 0.91 4.36 8.99
N ASN A 142 0.32 4.42 10.19
CA ASN A 142 -0.32 5.64 10.68
C ASN A 142 0.64 6.83 10.70
N HIS A 143 1.91 6.62 11.10
CA HIS A 143 2.92 7.68 11.06
C HIS A 143 3.09 8.25 9.65
N TYR A 144 3.18 7.40 8.63
CA TYR A 144 3.29 7.86 7.25
C TYR A 144 2.01 8.55 6.77
N PHE A 145 0.84 8.05 7.15
CA PHE A 145 -0.43 8.63 6.70
C PHE A 145 -0.67 10.03 7.25
N VAL A 146 -0.48 10.24 8.55
CA VAL A 146 -0.65 11.57 9.17
C VAL A 146 0.37 12.59 8.67
N ASN A 147 1.55 12.13 8.25
CA ASN A 147 2.59 12.97 7.65
C ASN A 147 2.54 13.00 6.13
N LYS A 148 1.42 12.54 5.51
CA LYS A 148 1.22 12.53 4.04
C LYS A 148 2.38 11.89 3.28
N GLY A 149 3.02 10.86 3.88
CA GLY A 149 4.19 10.18 3.32
C GLY A 149 5.41 11.07 3.10
N PHE A 150 5.44 12.25 3.72
CA PHE A 150 6.46 13.30 3.50
C PHE A 150 6.55 13.74 2.03
N LEU A 151 5.43 13.65 1.30
CA LEU A 151 5.30 14.20 -0.04
C LEU A 151 5.02 15.69 0.03
N ASP A 152 5.53 16.47 -0.92
CA ASP A 152 5.38 17.93 -0.96
C ASP A 152 3.95 18.35 -1.27
N TYR A 153 3.23 17.56 -2.08
CA TYR A 153 1.82 17.76 -2.42
C TYR A 153 1.13 16.45 -2.81
N GLU A 154 -0.19 16.44 -2.77
CA GLU A 154 -1.04 15.24 -2.86
C GLU A 154 -0.84 14.41 -4.14
N ASN A 155 -0.71 15.06 -5.28
CA ASN A 155 -0.58 14.40 -6.58
C ASN A 155 0.87 14.22 -7.04
N GLN A 156 1.85 14.45 -6.18
CA GLN A 156 3.28 14.43 -6.53
C GLN A 156 3.68 13.19 -7.34
N LEU A 157 3.26 12.00 -6.90
CA LEU A 157 3.68 10.76 -7.54
C LEU A 157 3.09 10.57 -8.94
N ILE A 158 1.87 11.03 -9.19
CA ILE A 158 1.23 10.89 -10.49
C ILE A 158 1.59 12.03 -11.46
N ASP A 159 1.91 13.20 -10.94
CA ASP A 159 2.31 14.35 -11.75
C ASP A 159 3.78 14.28 -12.21
N ASN A 160 4.62 13.53 -11.47
CA ASN A 160 6.04 13.37 -11.78
C ASN A 160 6.37 12.03 -12.47
N ILE A 161 5.51 11.57 -13.38
CA ILE A 161 5.75 10.34 -14.14
C ILE A 161 6.76 10.51 -15.28
N ASP A 162 6.84 11.67 -15.89
CA ASP A 162 7.69 11.92 -17.07
C ASP A 162 9.16 11.49 -16.88
N PRO A 163 9.83 11.74 -15.75
CA PRO A 163 11.22 11.31 -15.54
C PRO A 163 11.44 9.79 -15.60
N ILE A 164 10.39 8.99 -15.37
CA ILE A 164 10.49 7.52 -15.29
C ILE A 164 9.80 6.79 -16.47
N ARG A 165 9.22 7.51 -17.42
CA ARG A 165 8.49 6.91 -18.56
C ARG A 165 9.35 5.99 -19.41
N HIS A 166 10.65 6.24 -19.45
CA HIS A 166 11.62 5.42 -20.20
C HIS A 166 11.96 4.10 -19.50
N ILE A 167 11.57 3.93 -18.23
CA ILE A 167 11.86 2.71 -17.46
C ILE A 167 10.78 1.67 -17.76
N PRO A 168 11.14 0.46 -18.21
CA PRO A 168 10.19 -0.63 -18.38
C PRO A 168 9.44 -0.91 -17.09
N ALA A 169 8.11 -0.94 -17.16
CA ALA A 169 7.28 -1.08 -15.95
C ALA A 169 6.07 -1.99 -16.18
N VAL A 170 5.75 -2.81 -15.19
CA VAL A 170 4.53 -3.61 -15.14
C VAL A 170 3.73 -3.21 -13.90
N ILE A 171 2.49 -2.79 -14.14
CA ILE A 171 1.50 -2.47 -13.11
C ILE A 171 0.55 -3.66 -12.98
N ILE A 172 0.50 -4.27 -11.81
CA ILE A 172 -0.37 -5.44 -11.53
C ILE A 172 -1.41 -5.03 -10.50
N GLN A 173 -2.69 -5.26 -10.85
CA GLN A 173 -3.81 -4.80 -10.04
C GLN A 173 -4.92 -5.84 -9.98
N GLY A 174 -5.39 -6.16 -8.79
CA GLY A 174 -6.61 -6.96 -8.62
C GLY A 174 -7.86 -6.18 -9.01
N ARG A 175 -8.78 -6.82 -9.75
CA ARG A 175 -10.04 -6.17 -10.16
C ARG A 175 -10.88 -5.77 -8.95
N TYR A 176 -10.89 -6.61 -7.93
CA TYR A 176 -11.69 -6.46 -6.72
C TYR A 176 -10.85 -6.03 -5.51
N ASP A 177 -9.76 -5.33 -5.78
CA ASP A 177 -8.95 -4.73 -4.72
C ASP A 177 -9.75 -3.61 -4.03
N VAL A 178 -10.19 -3.89 -2.80
CA VAL A 178 -10.97 -2.96 -1.97
C VAL A 178 -10.04 -2.05 -1.17
N VAL A 179 -8.83 -2.50 -0.86
CA VAL A 179 -7.84 -1.68 -0.13
C VAL A 179 -7.31 -0.56 -1.01
N CYS A 180 -6.90 -0.91 -2.24
CA CYS A 180 -6.39 0.03 -3.24
C CYS A 180 -7.21 -0.12 -4.53
N PRO A 181 -8.34 0.58 -4.68
CA PRO A 181 -9.23 0.42 -5.83
C PRO A 181 -8.53 0.58 -7.18
N SER A 182 -8.92 -0.24 -8.15
CA SER A 182 -8.30 -0.31 -9.48
C SER A 182 -8.35 1.00 -10.27
N THR A 183 -9.17 1.98 -9.84
CA THR A 183 -9.20 3.34 -10.41
C THR A 183 -7.85 4.03 -10.32
N THR A 184 -7.14 3.90 -9.19
CA THR A 184 -5.80 4.50 -9.02
C THR A 184 -4.78 3.88 -9.98
N ALA A 185 -4.83 2.55 -10.16
CA ALA A 185 -3.95 1.87 -11.11
C ALA A 185 -4.22 2.33 -12.55
N TYR A 186 -5.49 2.50 -12.91
CA TYR A 186 -5.87 2.99 -14.22
C TYR A 186 -5.48 4.46 -14.45
N GLU A 187 -5.61 5.31 -13.43
CA GLU A 187 -5.12 6.69 -13.47
C GLU A 187 -3.60 6.74 -13.72
N LEU A 188 -2.83 5.93 -13.00
CA LEU A 188 -1.38 5.82 -13.19
C LEU A 188 -1.04 5.38 -14.62
N TYR A 189 -1.64 4.29 -15.09
CA TYR A 189 -1.45 3.79 -16.45
C TYR A 189 -1.80 4.84 -17.51
N SER A 190 -2.88 5.59 -17.31
CA SER A 190 -3.31 6.64 -18.25
C SER A 190 -2.28 7.78 -18.39
N LYS A 191 -1.49 8.04 -17.34
CA LYS A 191 -0.38 9.00 -17.33
C LYS A 191 0.95 8.38 -17.79
N TRP A 192 1.03 7.05 -17.77
CA TRP A 192 2.23 6.29 -18.12
C TRP A 192 1.91 5.18 -19.14
N PRO A 193 1.55 5.54 -20.38
CA PRO A 193 1.11 4.57 -21.38
C PRO A 193 2.21 3.61 -21.87
N GLU A 194 3.47 3.88 -21.55
CA GLU A 194 4.60 2.97 -21.81
C GLU A 194 4.68 1.81 -20.83
N ALA A 195 4.05 1.92 -19.65
CA ALA A 195 3.94 0.83 -18.69
C ALA A 195 2.91 -0.21 -19.17
N GLU A 196 3.10 -1.46 -18.77
CA GLU A 196 2.12 -2.52 -19.04
C GLU A 196 1.15 -2.63 -17.84
N LEU A 197 -0.17 -2.50 -18.07
CA LEU A 197 -1.19 -2.73 -17.05
C LEU A 197 -1.75 -4.15 -17.15
N LYS A 198 -1.62 -4.92 -16.08
CA LYS A 198 -2.18 -6.27 -15.92
C LYS A 198 -3.25 -6.26 -14.85
N ILE A 199 -4.49 -6.51 -15.24
CA ILE A 199 -5.60 -6.67 -14.29
C ILE A 199 -5.83 -8.16 -14.03
N ALA A 200 -5.71 -8.57 -12.76
CA ALA A 200 -6.10 -9.89 -12.30
C ALA A 200 -7.64 -9.91 -12.09
N PRO A 201 -8.41 -10.62 -12.95
CA PRO A 201 -9.85 -10.45 -13.01
C PRO A 201 -10.60 -10.96 -11.77
N PHE A 202 -10.02 -11.90 -11.02
CA PHE A 202 -10.64 -12.52 -9.85
C PHE A 202 -9.77 -12.40 -8.59
N SER A 203 -9.10 -11.25 -8.44
CA SER A 203 -8.20 -11.01 -7.33
C SER A 203 -8.45 -9.66 -6.65
N GLY A 204 -8.15 -9.59 -5.35
CA GLY A 204 -8.12 -8.39 -4.51
C GLY A 204 -6.72 -7.81 -4.36
N GLN A 205 -6.40 -7.42 -3.11
CA GLN A 205 -5.15 -6.71 -2.77
C GLN A 205 -3.94 -7.66 -2.62
N SER A 206 -4.13 -8.86 -2.07
CA SER A 206 -3.00 -9.67 -1.60
C SER A 206 -2.09 -10.16 -2.72
N ALA A 207 -0.76 -10.05 -2.51
CA ALA A 207 0.24 -10.64 -3.40
C ALA A 207 0.18 -12.17 -3.44
N PHE A 208 -0.45 -12.78 -2.44
CA PHE A 208 -0.59 -14.24 -2.30
C PHE A 208 -1.86 -14.80 -2.95
N GLU A 209 -2.68 -13.96 -3.57
CA GLU A 209 -3.76 -14.46 -4.44
C GLU A 209 -3.16 -15.01 -5.74
N LYS A 210 -3.66 -16.16 -6.16
CA LYS A 210 -3.05 -16.97 -7.23
C LYS A 210 -2.73 -16.15 -8.49
N GLU A 211 -3.71 -15.42 -9.03
CA GLU A 211 -3.50 -14.65 -10.27
C GLU A 211 -2.48 -13.53 -10.08
N ILE A 212 -2.50 -12.85 -8.92
CA ILE A 212 -1.52 -11.81 -8.61
C ILE A 212 -0.12 -12.42 -8.53
N THR A 213 0.03 -13.53 -7.80
CA THR A 213 1.32 -14.24 -7.68
C THR A 213 1.86 -14.63 -9.04
N GLU A 214 1.02 -15.23 -9.90
CA GLU A 214 1.40 -15.65 -11.27
C GLU A 214 1.86 -14.47 -12.13
N LEU A 215 1.14 -13.34 -12.06
CA LEU A 215 1.50 -12.12 -12.79
C LEU A 215 2.81 -11.50 -12.27
N LEU A 216 3.03 -11.48 -10.96
CA LEU A 216 4.26 -10.98 -10.34
C LEU A 216 5.47 -11.83 -10.75
N ILE A 217 5.37 -13.15 -10.67
CA ILE A 217 6.43 -14.08 -11.10
C ILE A 217 6.72 -13.89 -12.59
N LYS A 218 5.68 -13.83 -13.42
CA LYS A 218 5.85 -13.62 -14.86
C LYS A 218 6.56 -12.31 -15.19
N ALA A 219 6.24 -11.22 -14.46
CA ALA A 219 6.90 -9.93 -14.67
C ALA A 219 8.38 -10.00 -14.30
N THR A 220 8.72 -10.56 -13.12
CA THR A 220 10.12 -10.70 -12.69
C THR A 220 10.92 -11.65 -13.58
N ASP A 221 10.32 -12.78 -14.03
CA ASP A 221 10.96 -13.70 -14.95
C ASP A 221 11.21 -13.09 -16.34
N THR A 222 10.33 -12.20 -16.79
CA THR A 222 10.50 -11.49 -18.05
C THR A 222 11.70 -10.54 -17.95
N PHE A 223 11.79 -9.77 -16.89
CA PHE A 223 12.87 -8.82 -16.67
C PHE A 223 14.22 -9.50 -16.34
N SER A 224 14.21 -10.70 -15.77
CA SER A 224 15.46 -11.44 -15.50
C SER A 224 16.17 -11.94 -16.77
N LYS A 225 15.48 -11.91 -17.94
CA LYS A 225 15.99 -12.39 -19.23
C LYS A 225 16.40 -11.25 -20.17
N SER A 226 16.10 -10.01 -19.80
CA SER A 226 16.49 -8.80 -20.51
C SER A 226 17.84 -8.30 -20.01
#